data_d27e0967f891bd5b2e14171a9119de09
#
_entry.id   d27e0967f891bd5b2e14171a9119de09
#
_cell.length_a   1.000
_cell.length_b   1.000
_cell.length_c   1.000
_cell.angle_alpha   90.00
_cell.angle_beta   90.00
_cell.angle_gamma   90.00
#
_symmetry.space_group_name_H-M   'P 1'
#
loop_
_entity.id
_entity.type
_entity.pdbx_description
1 polymer ?
#
loop_
_entity_poly.entity_id
_entity_poly.type
_entity_poly.pdbx_seq_one_letter_code
_entity_poly.pdbx_strand_id
1 'polypeptide(L)'
;MRPNHNPVILVVDDSDIVRTTLTKLLSSCGCQIIPCVDGLEGIQKALLHKPDLIIVDILMPNLDGIKMLQVIKILEELKRIPILVLSANTNKANVLAATEAGADRILNKPFKESDLLKTVKELLEHDLEETGQSVVPYSSPDDEIKNDLQKLFIESFPVQKKAIIDFIGQRNKIKLKSIFHELKGIGSTIGLPQVTDLSRKIEYVLANNEVDWNMIIRDCDKMFSIIDKKIHPIDLEN
;
A
#
# COMPACT_ATOMS: atom_id res chain seq x y z
N MET A 1 -1.16 26.71 -19.05
CA MET A 1 -1.76 25.41 -19.34
C MET A 1 -0.71 24.51 -19.98
N ARG A 2 -0.36 23.38 -19.38
CA ARG A 2 0.23 22.26 -20.13
C ARG A 2 -0.95 21.39 -20.60
N PRO A 3 -1.45 21.55 -21.81
CA PRO A 3 -2.54 20.74 -22.31
C PRO A 3 -2.01 19.31 -22.48
N ASN A 4 -2.66 18.33 -21.93
CA ASN A 4 -2.30 16.90 -21.91
C ASN A 4 -1.15 16.48 -20.97
N HIS A 5 -1.04 17.00 -19.76
CA HIS A 5 -0.11 16.46 -18.79
C HIS A 5 -0.81 15.38 -17.97
N ASN A 6 -0.40 14.13 -18.16
CA ASN A 6 -0.79 13.04 -17.26
C ASN A 6 -0.11 13.27 -15.90
N PRO A 7 -0.85 13.31 -14.78
CA PRO A 7 -0.25 13.52 -13.47
C PRO A 7 0.84 12.47 -13.17
N VAL A 8 1.95 12.91 -12.63
CA VAL A 8 3.06 12.05 -12.21
C VAL A 8 2.92 11.77 -10.72
N ILE A 9 2.73 10.52 -10.35
CA ILE A 9 2.58 10.09 -8.95
C ILE A 9 3.77 9.23 -8.55
N LEU A 10 4.45 9.61 -7.47
CA LEU A 10 5.48 8.80 -6.85
C LEU A 10 4.84 7.86 -5.82
N VAL A 11 5.08 6.56 -5.94
CA VAL A 11 4.57 5.54 -5.00
C VAL A 11 5.73 4.90 -4.27
N VAL A 12 5.81 5.10 -2.96
CA VAL A 12 6.90 4.65 -2.10
C VAL A 12 6.37 3.65 -1.07
N ASP A 13 6.73 2.39 -1.22
CA ASP A 13 6.29 1.28 -0.35
C ASP A 13 7.31 0.15 -0.50
N ASP A 14 7.71 -0.53 0.56
CA ASP A 14 8.70 -1.61 0.50
C ASP A 14 8.13 -2.93 -0.05
N SER A 15 6.80 -3.07 -0.08
CA SER A 15 6.11 -4.23 -0.64
C SER A 15 5.96 -4.14 -2.17
N ASP A 16 6.58 -5.07 -2.90
CA ASP A 16 6.44 -5.20 -4.37
C ASP A 16 4.98 -5.35 -4.79
N ILE A 17 4.18 -6.06 -3.99
CA ILE A 17 2.77 -6.31 -4.27
C ILE A 17 1.97 -5.02 -4.16
N VAL A 18 2.18 -4.25 -3.09
CA VAL A 18 1.49 -2.96 -2.88
C VAL A 18 1.88 -1.99 -3.99
N ARG A 19 3.18 -1.85 -4.31
CA ARG A 19 3.64 -0.99 -5.40
C ARG A 19 3.02 -1.37 -6.74
N THR A 20 3.01 -2.66 -7.08
CA THR A 20 2.41 -3.16 -8.34
C THR A 20 0.92 -2.89 -8.38
N THR A 21 0.21 -3.11 -7.27
CA THR A 21 -1.23 -2.87 -7.15
C THR A 21 -1.56 -1.40 -7.36
N LEU A 22 -0.88 -0.50 -6.62
CA LEU A 22 -1.09 0.94 -6.74
C LEU A 22 -0.71 1.45 -8.13
N THR A 23 0.37 0.93 -8.71
CA THR A 23 0.79 1.29 -10.07
C THR A 23 -0.28 0.95 -11.09
N LYS A 24 -0.82 -0.26 -11.09
CA LYS A 24 -1.87 -0.66 -12.03
C LYS A 24 -3.13 0.16 -11.84
N LEU A 25 -3.59 0.31 -10.60
CA LEU A 25 -4.79 1.06 -10.26
C LEU A 25 -4.72 2.51 -10.74
N LEU A 26 -3.64 3.21 -10.40
CA LEU A 26 -3.50 4.63 -10.73
C LEU A 26 -3.15 4.88 -12.20
N SER A 27 -2.42 3.97 -12.84
CA SER A 27 -2.15 4.06 -14.29
C SER A 27 -3.41 3.93 -15.13
N SER A 28 -4.39 3.11 -14.69
CA SER A 28 -5.69 3.00 -15.38
C SER A 28 -6.50 4.29 -15.33
N CYS A 29 -6.21 5.16 -14.37
CA CYS A 29 -6.80 6.50 -14.26
C CYS A 29 -6.04 7.59 -15.04
N GLY A 30 -5.10 7.20 -15.90
CA GLY A 30 -4.32 8.13 -16.73
C GLY A 30 -3.13 8.78 -16.03
N CYS A 31 -2.71 8.28 -14.86
CA CYS A 31 -1.54 8.78 -14.16
C CYS A 31 -0.26 8.06 -14.61
N GLN A 32 0.84 8.79 -14.66
CA GLN A 32 2.18 8.20 -14.78
C GLN A 32 2.71 7.86 -13.38
N ILE A 33 3.03 6.59 -13.12
CA ILE A 33 3.47 6.14 -11.81
C ILE A 33 4.97 5.89 -11.80
N ILE A 34 5.62 6.38 -10.74
CA ILE A 34 7.05 6.15 -10.45
C ILE A 34 7.13 5.34 -9.15
N PRO A 35 7.34 4.01 -9.21
CA PRO A 35 7.47 3.19 -8.03
C PRO A 35 8.86 3.34 -7.38
N CYS A 36 8.91 3.33 -6.03
CA CYS A 36 10.12 3.39 -5.21
C CYS A 36 10.04 2.36 -4.09
N VAL A 37 11.15 1.71 -3.78
CA VAL A 37 11.20 0.63 -2.80
C VAL A 37 11.44 1.09 -1.36
N ASP A 38 11.96 2.31 -1.18
CA ASP A 38 12.21 2.91 0.14
C ASP A 38 12.20 4.44 0.09
N GLY A 39 12.30 5.06 1.27
CA GLY A 39 12.27 6.51 1.38
C GLY A 39 13.47 7.21 0.74
N LEU A 40 14.64 6.58 0.65
CA LEU A 40 15.82 7.19 0.04
C LEU A 40 15.67 7.26 -1.49
N GLU A 41 15.26 6.17 -2.11
CA GLU A 41 14.92 6.15 -3.55
C GLU A 41 13.78 7.13 -3.84
N GLY A 42 12.78 7.19 -2.94
CA GLY A 42 11.66 8.13 -3.01
C GLY A 42 12.13 9.59 -3.08
N ILE A 43 13.04 10.02 -2.20
CA ILE A 43 13.59 11.39 -2.22
C ILE A 43 14.35 11.66 -3.51
N GLN A 44 15.24 10.73 -3.94
CA GLN A 44 16.02 10.88 -5.15
C GLN A 44 15.14 11.04 -6.40
N LYS A 45 14.11 10.18 -6.53
CA LYS A 45 13.18 10.24 -7.66
C LYS A 45 12.25 11.46 -7.59
N ALA A 46 11.87 11.92 -6.38
CA ALA A 46 11.10 13.14 -6.22
C ALA A 46 11.86 14.37 -6.72
N LEU A 47 13.15 14.49 -6.39
CA LEU A 47 14.02 15.57 -6.89
C LEU A 47 14.18 15.55 -8.42
N LEU A 48 14.32 14.34 -8.99
CA LEU A 48 14.53 14.16 -10.42
C LEU A 48 13.27 14.44 -11.25
N HIS A 49 12.12 13.91 -10.79
CA HIS A 49 10.89 13.87 -11.59
C HIS A 49 9.88 14.96 -11.19
N LYS A 50 10.02 15.57 -10.01
CA LYS A 50 9.10 16.59 -9.47
C LYS A 50 7.63 16.14 -9.63
N PRO A 51 7.22 15.07 -8.93
CA PRO A 51 5.88 14.50 -9.10
C PRO A 51 4.79 15.48 -8.63
N ASP A 52 3.58 15.28 -9.14
CA ASP A 52 2.41 16.07 -8.76
C ASP A 52 1.78 15.56 -7.45
N LEU A 53 2.10 14.32 -7.04
CA LEU A 53 1.66 13.71 -5.78
C LEU A 53 2.68 12.66 -5.32
N ILE A 54 2.89 12.55 -4.02
CA ILE A 54 3.64 11.46 -3.40
C ILE A 54 2.69 10.62 -2.55
N ILE A 55 2.67 9.31 -2.80
CA ILE A 55 1.99 8.31 -1.97
C ILE A 55 3.07 7.51 -1.26
N VAL A 56 3.04 7.47 0.08
CA VAL A 56 4.11 6.85 0.87
C VAL A 56 3.57 5.99 2.00
N ASP A 57 4.13 4.79 2.19
CA ASP A 57 3.91 4.01 3.40
C ASP A 57 4.73 4.55 4.58
N ILE A 58 4.18 4.48 5.79
CA ILE A 58 4.92 4.89 7.00
C ILE A 58 6.01 3.88 7.35
N LEU A 59 5.67 2.59 7.31
CA LEU A 59 6.51 1.54 7.86
C LEU A 59 7.36 0.87 6.76
N MET A 60 8.50 1.47 6.47
CA MET A 60 9.49 0.93 5.53
C MET A 60 10.84 0.73 6.23
N PRO A 61 11.68 -0.24 5.76
CA PRO A 61 13.04 -0.39 6.24
C PRO A 61 13.92 0.80 5.82
N ASN A 62 15.09 0.96 6.46
CA ASN A 62 16.09 1.99 6.23
C ASN A 62 15.60 3.41 6.55
N LEU A 63 14.93 4.06 5.63
CA LEU A 63 14.32 5.38 5.82
C LEU A 63 12.79 5.24 5.83
N ASP A 64 12.19 5.36 7.01
CA ASP A 64 10.73 5.29 7.16
C ASP A 64 10.02 6.49 6.52
N GLY A 65 8.71 6.32 6.25
CA GLY A 65 7.91 7.33 5.56
C GLY A 65 7.87 8.67 6.29
N ILE A 66 7.84 8.70 7.63
CA ILE A 66 7.81 9.95 8.41
C ILE A 66 9.09 10.75 8.22
N LYS A 67 10.25 10.08 8.28
CA LYS A 67 11.54 10.75 8.03
C LYS A 67 11.65 11.23 6.59
N MET A 68 11.15 10.44 5.62
CA MET A 68 11.08 10.88 4.24
C MET A 68 10.24 12.17 4.10
N LEU A 69 9.06 12.23 4.73
CA LEU A 69 8.22 13.44 4.73
C LEU A 69 8.97 14.65 5.28
N GLN A 70 9.61 14.51 6.44
CA GLN A 70 10.38 15.59 7.06
C GLN A 70 11.43 16.14 6.11
N VAL A 71 12.16 15.27 5.40
CA VAL A 71 13.15 15.70 4.38
C VAL A 71 12.49 16.42 3.22
N ILE A 72 11.38 15.88 2.67
CA ILE A 72 10.67 16.50 1.54
C ILE A 72 10.14 17.90 1.92
N LYS A 73 9.58 18.07 3.11
CA LYS A 73 9.01 19.36 3.55
C LYS A 73 10.08 20.42 3.87
N ILE A 74 11.35 20.05 4.04
CA ILE A 74 12.47 20.98 4.19
C ILE A 74 13.02 21.44 2.83
N LEU A 75 12.93 20.58 1.80
CA LEU A 75 13.47 20.87 0.47
C LEU A 75 12.55 21.86 -0.27
N GLU A 76 13.06 23.05 -0.58
CA GLU A 76 12.31 24.14 -1.24
C GLU A 76 11.62 23.71 -2.53
N GLU A 77 12.24 22.79 -3.29
CA GLU A 77 11.73 22.29 -4.56
C GLU A 77 10.59 21.28 -4.42
N LEU A 78 10.47 20.65 -3.24
CA LEU A 78 9.54 19.54 -3.00
C LEU A 78 8.46 19.85 -1.96
N LYS A 79 8.66 20.87 -1.11
CA LYS A 79 7.81 21.14 0.06
C LYS A 79 6.33 21.38 -0.27
N ARG A 80 6.03 21.82 -1.51
CA ARG A 80 4.66 22.08 -1.98
C ARG A 80 3.97 20.85 -2.55
N ILE A 81 4.72 19.79 -2.84
CA ILE A 81 4.12 18.57 -3.39
C ILE A 81 3.19 17.96 -2.34
N PRO A 82 1.92 17.68 -2.69
CA PRO A 82 0.99 17.02 -1.79
C PRO A 82 1.45 15.60 -1.47
N ILE A 83 1.23 15.18 -0.22
CA ILE A 83 1.66 13.87 0.27
C ILE A 83 0.48 13.12 0.88
N LEU A 84 0.17 11.96 0.29
CA LEU A 84 -0.76 10.97 0.83
C LEU A 84 0.01 9.88 1.58
N VAL A 85 -0.22 9.75 2.86
CA VAL A 85 0.35 8.69 3.68
C VAL A 85 -0.59 7.49 3.71
N LEU A 86 -0.06 6.30 3.43
CA LEU A 86 -0.75 5.03 3.64
C LEU A 86 -0.26 4.42 4.96
N SER A 87 -1.16 4.11 5.89
CA SER A 87 -0.77 3.57 7.20
C SER A 87 -1.58 2.33 7.58
N ALA A 88 -0.88 1.26 7.94
CA ALA A 88 -1.51 0.06 8.50
C ALA A 88 -1.84 0.19 10.00
N ASN A 89 -1.30 1.20 10.66
CA ASN A 89 -1.48 1.43 12.09
C ASN A 89 -1.94 2.88 12.35
N THR A 90 -3.21 3.02 12.67
CA THR A 90 -3.90 4.29 12.93
C THR A 90 -3.97 4.64 14.41
N ASN A 91 -2.97 4.24 15.20
CA ASN A 91 -2.89 4.79 16.55
C ASN A 91 -2.70 6.31 16.46
N LYS A 92 -3.25 7.04 17.43
CA LYS A 92 -3.20 8.51 17.46
C LYS A 92 -1.78 9.06 17.33
N ALA A 93 -0.77 8.33 17.81
CA ALA A 93 0.62 8.76 17.74
C ALA A 93 1.16 8.77 16.31
N ASN A 94 0.88 7.74 15.51
CA ASN A 94 1.33 7.68 14.10
C ASN A 94 0.61 8.70 13.22
N VAL A 95 -0.68 8.91 13.45
CA VAL A 95 -1.45 9.93 12.73
C VAL A 95 -0.91 11.33 13.05
N LEU A 96 -0.66 11.61 14.34
CA LEU A 96 -0.09 12.89 14.76
C LEU A 96 1.31 13.09 14.16
N ALA A 97 2.19 12.11 14.26
CA ALA A 97 3.55 12.18 13.74
C ALA A 97 3.57 12.41 12.21
N ALA A 98 2.71 11.73 11.45
CA ALA A 98 2.59 11.94 10.01
C ALA A 98 2.06 13.35 9.67
N THR A 99 1.08 13.85 10.43
CA THR A 99 0.52 15.19 10.25
C THR A 99 1.58 16.25 10.57
N GLU A 100 2.30 16.11 11.68
CA GLU A 100 3.39 17.02 12.07
C GLU A 100 4.56 16.99 11.08
N ALA A 101 4.81 15.82 10.46
CA ALA A 101 5.81 15.70 9.40
C ALA A 101 5.37 16.30 8.07
N GLY A 102 4.11 16.75 7.94
CA GLY A 102 3.58 17.45 6.77
C GLY A 102 2.80 16.58 5.79
N ALA A 103 2.18 15.49 6.25
CA ALA A 103 1.22 14.74 5.43
C ALA A 103 -0.05 15.57 5.17
N ASP A 104 -0.46 15.68 3.91
CA ASP A 104 -1.68 16.42 3.52
C ASP A 104 -2.93 15.56 3.72
N ARG A 105 -2.81 14.24 3.55
CA ARG A 105 -3.87 13.25 3.84
C ARG A 105 -3.25 11.95 4.36
N ILE A 106 -4.04 11.23 5.15
CA ILE A 106 -3.68 9.91 5.67
C ILE A 106 -4.81 8.95 5.36
N LEU A 107 -4.49 7.83 4.72
CA LEU A 107 -5.43 6.77 4.39
C LEU A 107 -5.01 5.48 5.11
N ASN A 108 -5.99 4.88 5.78
CA ASN A 108 -5.75 3.70 6.62
C ASN A 108 -5.81 2.42 5.79
N LYS A 109 -4.77 1.59 5.87
CA LYS A 109 -4.79 0.23 5.34
C LYS A 109 -5.58 -0.69 6.31
N PRO A 110 -6.54 -1.49 5.85
CA PRO A 110 -6.99 -1.63 4.48
C PRO A 110 -7.94 -0.49 4.06
N PHE A 111 -7.78 0.01 2.85
CA PHE A 111 -8.64 1.02 2.27
C PHE A 111 -9.44 0.45 1.09
N LYS A 112 -10.56 1.08 0.78
CA LYS A 112 -11.29 0.79 -0.46
C LYS A 112 -10.61 1.54 -1.60
N GLU A 113 -10.64 0.94 -2.78
CA GLU A 113 -10.16 1.55 -4.00
C GLU A 113 -10.81 2.92 -4.27
N SER A 114 -12.13 3.00 -4.09
CA SER A 114 -12.89 4.25 -4.21
C SER A 114 -12.38 5.37 -3.30
N ASP A 115 -11.95 5.03 -2.08
CA ASP A 115 -11.47 6.01 -1.11
C ASP A 115 -10.07 6.52 -1.50
N LEU A 116 -9.21 5.62 -2.00
CA LEU A 116 -7.90 5.99 -2.52
C LEU A 116 -8.04 6.92 -3.73
N LEU A 117 -8.84 6.53 -4.73
CA LEU A 117 -9.01 7.32 -5.96
C LEU A 117 -9.63 8.67 -5.67
N LYS A 118 -10.63 8.73 -4.78
CA LYS A 118 -11.23 9.99 -4.33
C LYS A 118 -10.19 10.89 -3.68
N THR A 119 -9.38 10.36 -2.77
CA THR A 119 -8.34 11.12 -2.06
C THR A 119 -7.25 11.62 -3.00
N VAL A 120 -6.81 10.77 -3.94
CA VAL A 120 -5.82 11.14 -4.97
C VAL A 120 -6.36 12.28 -5.84
N LYS A 121 -7.62 12.17 -6.29
CA LYS A 121 -8.27 13.21 -7.06
C LYS A 121 -8.34 14.53 -6.30
N GLU A 122 -8.79 14.51 -5.04
CA GLU A 122 -8.86 15.71 -4.20
C GLU A 122 -7.51 16.40 -4.04
N LEU A 123 -6.42 15.63 -3.85
CA LEU A 123 -5.08 16.18 -3.68
C LEU A 123 -4.54 16.80 -4.97
N LEU A 124 -4.78 16.17 -6.11
CA LEU A 124 -4.35 16.69 -7.41
C LEU A 124 -5.17 17.92 -7.84
N GLU A 125 -6.48 17.98 -7.50
CA GLU A 125 -7.35 19.13 -7.81
C GLU A 125 -7.03 20.34 -6.93
N HIS A 126 -6.72 20.13 -5.64
CA HIS A 126 -6.38 21.21 -4.72
C HIS A 126 -5.12 21.98 -5.16
N ASP A 127 -4.11 21.25 -5.67
CA ASP A 127 -2.90 21.86 -6.21
C ASP A 127 -3.20 22.66 -7.51
N LEU A 128 -4.26 22.27 -8.24
CA LEU A 128 -4.69 22.91 -9.48
C LEU A 128 -5.57 24.16 -9.26
N GLU A 129 -6.33 24.24 -8.17
CA GLU A 129 -7.06 25.44 -7.80
C GLU A 129 -6.11 26.60 -7.46
N GLU A 130 -4.97 26.32 -6.84
CA GLU A 130 -3.90 27.30 -6.63
C GLU A 130 -3.17 27.67 -7.95
N THR A 131 -3.16 26.80 -8.95
CA THR A 131 -2.47 26.98 -10.24
C THR A 131 -3.40 27.29 -11.43
N GLY A 132 -4.72 27.24 -11.23
CA GLY A 132 -5.72 27.58 -12.26
C GLY A 132 -5.86 26.54 -13.38
N GLN A 133 -5.53 25.28 -13.15
CA GLN A 133 -5.61 24.21 -14.14
C GLN A 133 -6.84 23.29 -13.89
N SER A 134 -7.58 22.97 -14.95
CA SER A 134 -8.69 22.01 -14.89
C SER A 134 -8.21 20.56 -15.07
N VAL A 135 -8.69 19.68 -14.23
CA VAL A 135 -8.36 18.24 -14.24
C VAL A 135 -9.18 17.48 -15.27
N VAL A 136 -8.55 16.54 -15.95
CA VAL A 136 -9.23 15.52 -16.73
C VAL A 136 -10.02 14.60 -15.78
N PRO A 137 -11.30 14.26 -16.05
CA PRO A 137 -12.09 13.41 -15.18
C PRO A 137 -11.42 12.04 -14.98
N TYR A 138 -11.20 11.64 -13.73
CA TYR A 138 -10.79 10.29 -13.38
C TYR A 138 -11.88 9.29 -13.77
N SER A 139 -11.54 8.29 -14.57
CA SER A 139 -12.38 7.12 -14.77
C SER A 139 -12.09 6.11 -13.66
N SER A 140 -13.15 5.52 -13.08
CA SER A 140 -12.98 4.41 -12.15
C SER A 140 -12.32 3.23 -12.85
N PRO A 141 -11.35 2.57 -12.21
CA PRO A 141 -10.79 1.32 -12.76
C PRO A 141 -11.88 0.26 -12.89
N ASP A 142 -11.87 -0.46 -14.01
CA ASP A 142 -12.79 -1.56 -14.26
C ASP A 142 -12.57 -2.72 -13.28
N ASP A 143 -13.61 -3.50 -13.00
CA ASP A 143 -13.53 -4.76 -12.23
C ASP A 143 -12.48 -5.73 -12.79
N GLU A 144 -12.11 -5.58 -14.05
CA GLU A 144 -11.06 -6.33 -14.74
C GLU A 144 -9.69 -6.14 -14.09
N ILE A 145 -9.31 -4.90 -13.72
CA ILE A 145 -8.02 -4.61 -13.06
C ILE A 145 -7.96 -5.25 -11.68
N LYS A 146 -9.06 -5.19 -10.94
CA LYS A 146 -9.15 -5.82 -9.61
C LYS A 146 -9.01 -7.35 -9.71
N ASN A 147 -9.60 -7.96 -10.74
CA ASN A 147 -9.46 -9.38 -11.01
C ASN A 147 -8.02 -9.73 -11.40
N ASP A 148 -7.36 -8.91 -12.21
CA ASP A 148 -5.96 -9.09 -12.59
C ASP A 148 -5.02 -8.99 -11.38
N LEU A 149 -5.24 -8.03 -10.47
CA LEU A 149 -4.46 -7.89 -9.25
C LEU A 149 -4.67 -9.09 -8.31
N GLN A 150 -5.92 -9.54 -8.16
CA GLN A 150 -6.23 -10.74 -7.39
C GLN A 150 -5.52 -11.96 -7.99
N LYS A 151 -5.53 -12.12 -9.30
CA LYS A 151 -4.85 -13.21 -10.01
C LYS A 151 -3.35 -13.20 -9.78
N LEU A 152 -2.69 -12.04 -9.93
CA LEU A 152 -1.25 -11.88 -9.67
C LEU A 152 -0.88 -12.22 -8.23
N PHE A 153 -1.70 -11.76 -7.26
CA PHE A 153 -1.49 -12.11 -5.85
C PHE A 153 -1.58 -13.62 -5.64
N ILE A 154 -2.63 -14.25 -6.17
CA ILE A 154 -2.87 -15.69 -6.08
C ILE A 154 -1.71 -16.49 -6.70
N GLU A 155 -1.21 -16.08 -7.86
CA GLU A 155 -0.09 -16.71 -8.56
C GLU A 155 1.24 -16.59 -7.79
N SER A 156 1.48 -15.47 -7.11
CA SER A 156 2.69 -15.23 -6.30
C SER A 156 2.63 -15.86 -4.90
N PHE A 157 1.44 -16.11 -4.37
CA PHE A 157 1.22 -16.56 -2.99
C PHE A 157 1.89 -17.89 -2.61
N PRO A 158 2.03 -18.92 -3.48
CA PRO A 158 2.73 -20.16 -3.13
C PRO A 158 4.15 -19.92 -2.59
N VAL A 159 4.87 -18.94 -3.11
CA VAL A 159 6.21 -18.56 -2.63
C VAL A 159 6.13 -17.95 -1.23
N GLN A 160 5.19 -17.03 -1.00
CA GLN A 160 4.95 -16.45 0.31
C GLN A 160 4.48 -17.50 1.33
N LYS A 161 3.56 -18.39 0.94
CA LYS A 161 3.08 -19.50 1.79
C LYS A 161 4.24 -20.36 2.28
N LYS A 162 5.17 -20.73 1.39
CA LYS A 162 6.37 -21.48 1.78
C LYS A 162 7.22 -20.72 2.77
N ALA A 163 7.49 -19.43 2.52
CA ALA A 163 8.26 -18.59 3.42
C ALA A 163 7.59 -18.44 4.80
N ILE A 164 6.27 -18.30 4.86
CA ILE A 164 5.51 -18.25 6.13
C ILE A 164 5.72 -19.55 6.91
N ILE A 165 5.56 -20.71 6.27
CA ILE A 165 5.72 -22.03 6.91
C ILE A 165 7.15 -22.19 7.45
N ASP A 166 8.16 -21.85 6.64
CA ASP A 166 9.57 -21.92 7.04
C ASP A 166 9.87 -20.99 8.24
N PHE A 167 9.37 -19.76 8.24
CA PHE A 167 9.58 -18.82 9.35
C PHE A 167 8.78 -19.17 10.60
N ILE A 168 7.63 -19.83 10.49
CA ILE A 168 6.93 -20.43 11.65
C ILE A 168 7.79 -21.52 12.28
N GLY A 169 8.35 -22.44 11.46
CA GLY A 169 9.24 -23.50 11.93
C GLY A 169 10.48 -22.95 12.64
N GLN A 170 11.04 -21.86 12.13
CA GLN A 170 12.18 -21.16 12.72
C GLN A 170 11.81 -20.24 13.90
N ARG A 171 10.52 -20.07 14.20
CA ARG A 171 9.99 -19.07 15.15
C ARG A 171 10.52 -17.65 14.89
N ASN A 172 10.72 -17.30 13.63
CA ASN A 172 11.26 -16.02 13.21
C ASN A 172 10.18 -14.93 13.23
N LYS A 173 9.97 -14.37 14.43
CA LYS A 173 8.96 -13.36 14.72
C LYS A 173 9.09 -12.10 13.81
N ILE A 174 10.32 -11.67 13.53
CA ILE A 174 10.59 -10.44 12.78
C ILE A 174 10.15 -10.61 11.31
N LYS A 175 10.57 -11.70 10.67
CA LYS A 175 10.21 -11.97 9.27
C LYS A 175 8.71 -12.21 9.08
N LEU A 176 8.08 -12.95 10.01
CA LEU A 176 6.63 -13.15 9.99
C LEU A 176 5.88 -11.83 10.14
N LYS A 177 6.32 -10.95 11.04
CA LYS A 177 5.68 -9.65 11.23
C LYS A 177 5.71 -8.80 9.96
N SER A 178 6.83 -8.78 9.22
CA SER A 178 6.93 -8.10 7.92
C SER A 178 5.93 -8.68 6.91
N ILE A 179 5.90 -10.00 6.73
CA ILE A 179 4.99 -10.64 5.76
C ILE A 179 3.51 -10.37 6.11
N PHE A 180 3.13 -10.49 7.38
CA PHE A 180 1.73 -10.24 7.76
C PHE A 180 1.35 -8.77 7.71
N HIS A 181 2.30 -7.86 7.86
CA HIS A 181 2.10 -6.43 7.60
C HIS A 181 1.72 -6.18 6.13
N GLU A 182 2.46 -6.77 5.19
CA GLU A 182 2.18 -6.70 3.75
C GLU A 182 0.81 -7.31 3.41
N LEU A 183 0.54 -8.53 3.88
CA LEU A 183 -0.73 -9.21 3.63
C LEU A 183 -1.94 -8.45 4.19
N LYS A 184 -1.79 -7.79 5.34
CA LYS A 184 -2.80 -6.91 5.90
C LYS A 184 -3.08 -5.71 5.00
N GLY A 185 -2.05 -5.15 4.38
CA GLY A 185 -2.18 -4.00 3.48
C GLY A 185 -2.91 -4.33 2.18
N ILE A 186 -2.67 -5.51 1.62
CA ILE A 186 -3.17 -5.85 0.27
C ILE A 186 -4.54 -6.55 0.27
N GLY A 187 -4.86 -7.35 1.29
CA GLY A 187 -6.00 -8.28 1.25
C GLY A 187 -7.33 -7.64 0.86
N SER A 188 -7.71 -6.51 1.47
CA SER A 188 -8.97 -5.82 1.13
C SER A 188 -8.91 -5.15 -0.23
N THR A 189 -7.75 -4.65 -0.65
CA THR A 189 -7.56 -3.98 -1.95
C THR A 189 -7.80 -4.96 -3.10
N ILE A 190 -7.41 -6.23 -2.94
CA ILE A 190 -7.63 -7.29 -3.94
C ILE A 190 -8.93 -8.08 -3.74
N GLY A 191 -9.84 -7.62 -2.87
CA GLY A 191 -11.13 -8.27 -2.64
C GLY A 191 -11.07 -9.52 -1.74
N LEU A 192 -10.04 -9.65 -0.89
CA LEU A 192 -9.88 -10.72 0.11
C LEU A 192 -9.82 -10.16 1.54
N PRO A 193 -10.91 -9.54 2.04
CA PRO A 193 -10.90 -8.88 3.35
C PRO A 193 -10.56 -9.84 4.51
N GLN A 194 -10.90 -11.13 4.39
CA GLN A 194 -10.56 -12.15 5.39
C GLN A 194 -9.03 -12.31 5.55
N VAL A 195 -8.25 -12.14 4.48
CA VAL A 195 -6.78 -12.17 4.53
C VAL A 195 -6.26 -11.00 5.36
N THR A 196 -6.83 -9.81 5.15
CA THR A 196 -6.52 -8.62 5.96
C THR A 196 -6.79 -8.84 7.45
N ASP A 197 -7.97 -9.40 7.79
CA ASP A 197 -8.37 -9.59 9.20
C ASP A 197 -7.52 -10.65 9.91
N LEU A 198 -7.22 -11.76 9.23
CA LEU A 198 -6.32 -12.79 9.76
C LEU A 198 -4.89 -12.27 9.93
N SER A 199 -4.38 -11.52 8.95
CA SER A 199 -3.05 -10.91 9.01
C SER A 199 -2.92 -9.93 10.17
N ARG A 200 -3.93 -9.06 10.39
CA ARG A 200 -3.98 -8.14 11.53
C ARG A 200 -3.93 -8.89 12.86
N LYS A 201 -4.68 -9.97 12.97
CA LYS A 201 -4.74 -10.79 14.17
C LYS A 201 -3.42 -11.48 14.47
N ILE A 202 -2.78 -12.06 13.45
CA ILE A 202 -1.46 -12.70 13.57
C ILE A 202 -0.39 -11.66 13.94
N GLU A 203 -0.40 -10.51 13.31
CA GLU A 203 0.51 -9.41 13.60
C GLU A 203 0.40 -8.93 15.06
N TYR A 204 -0.83 -8.85 15.59
CA TYR A 204 -1.08 -8.53 16.99
C TYR A 204 -0.48 -9.60 17.93
N VAL A 205 -0.67 -10.90 17.65
CA VAL A 205 -0.09 -11.99 18.44
C VAL A 205 1.44 -11.95 18.40
N LEU A 206 2.02 -11.69 17.22
CA LEU A 206 3.47 -11.54 17.05
C LEU A 206 4.04 -10.31 17.78
N ALA A 207 3.23 -9.33 18.13
CA ALA A 207 3.66 -8.14 18.89
C ALA A 207 3.84 -8.44 20.39
N ASN A 208 3.22 -9.49 20.92
CA ASN A 208 3.30 -9.86 22.34
C ASN A 208 4.67 -10.44 22.71
N ASN A 209 5.05 -10.33 24.00
CA ASN A 209 6.28 -10.92 24.52
C ASN A 209 6.21 -12.45 24.47
N GLU A 210 5.10 -13.05 24.87
CA GLU A 210 4.81 -14.47 24.72
C GLU A 210 3.93 -14.69 23.50
N VAL A 211 4.46 -15.42 22.51
CA VAL A 211 3.79 -15.67 21.24
C VAL A 211 3.05 -17.00 21.27
N ASP A 212 1.73 -16.96 21.08
CA ASP A 212 0.93 -18.19 20.88
C ASP A 212 1.12 -18.73 19.46
N TRP A 213 2.12 -19.58 19.27
CA TRP A 213 2.45 -20.20 18.00
C TRP A 213 1.34 -21.12 17.47
N ASN A 214 0.57 -21.76 18.34
CA ASN A 214 -0.55 -22.62 17.92
C ASN A 214 -1.67 -21.78 17.30
N MET A 215 -1.94 -20.60 17.87
CA MET A 215 -2.89 -19.66 17.29
C MET A 215 -2.41 -19.15 15.92
N ILE A 216 -1.13 -18.82 15.77
CA ILE A 216 -0.56 -18.38 14.48
C ILE A 216 -0.72 -19.46 13.43
N ILE A 217 -0.33 -20.71 13.72
CA ILE A 217 -0.46 -21.85 12.80
C ILE A 217 -1.92 -22.00 12.35
N ARG A 218 -2.86 -22.06 13.29
CA ARG A 218 -4.28 -22.21 13.00
C ARG A 218 -4.84 -21.09 12.12
N ASP A 219 -4.45 -19.85 12.38
CA ASP A 219 -4.95 -18.70 11.61
C ASP A 219 -4.26 -18.60 10.25
N CYS A 220 -3.00 -19.06 10.11
CA CYS A 220 -2.34 -19.27 8.81
C CYS A 220 -3.05 -20.34 7.98
N ASP A 221 -3.39 -21.49 8.56
CA ASP A 221 -4.11 -22.57 7.85
C ASP A 221 -5.46 -22.08 7.32
N LYS A 222 -6.18 -21.28 8.10
CA LYS A 222 -7.42 -20.64 7.63
C LYS A 222 -7.17 -19.70 6.44
N MET A 223 -6.14 -18.88 6.54
CA MET A 223 -5.76 -17.94 5.46
C MET A 223 -5.38 -18.72 4.19
N PHE A 224 -4.57 -19.75 4.31
CA PHE A 224 -4.17 -20.60 3.18
C PHE A 224 -5.40 -21.24 2.54
N SER A 225 -6.33 -21.78 3.34
CA SER A 225 -7.57 -22.36 2.81
C SER A 225 -8.44 -21.34 2.05
N ILE A 226 -8.50 -20.08 2.50
CA ILE A 226 -9.24 -19.01 1.80
C ILE A 226 -8.61 -18.73 0.44
N ILE A 227 -7.29 -18.62 0.39
CA ILE A 227 -6.55 -18.29 -0.84
C ILE A 227 -6.56 -19.52 -1.78
N ASP A 228 -6.30 -20.73 -1.29
CA ASP A 228 -6.28 -21.95 -2.08
C ASP A 228 -7.64 -22.23 -2.77
N LYS A 229 -8.77 -21.89 -2.13
CA LYS A 229 -10.11 -21.97 -2.76
C LYS A 229 -10.29 -21.00 -3.93
N LYS A 230 -9.51 -19.94 -3.99
CA LYS A 230 -9.50 -19.00 -5.12
C LYS A 230 -8.55 -19.44 -6.23
N ILE A 231 -7.51 -20.21 -5.88
CA ILE A 231 -6.57 -20.83 -6.84
C ILE A 231 -7.27 -21.95 -7.62
N HIS A 232 -8.02 -22.76 -6.89
CA HIS A 232 -8.77 -23.88 -7.46
C HIS A 232 -10.27 -23.68 -7.14
N PRO A 233 -11.01 -22.89 -7.93
CA PRO A 233 -12.46 -22.91 -7.82
C PRO A 233 -12.88 -24.35 -8.11
N ILE A 234 -13.41 -25.03 -7.08
CA ILE A 234 -13.97 -26.37 -7.24
C ILE A 234 -15.09 -26.20 -8.27
N ASP A 235 -14.97 -26.88 -9.41
CA ASP A 235 -16.06 -27.07 -10.36
C ASP A 235 -17.23 -27.72 -9.62
N LEU A 236 -18.10 -26.88 -9.06
CA LEU A 236 -19.41 -27.29 -8.55
C LEU A 236 -20.42 -27.10 -9.68
N GLU A 237 -20.20 -27.82 -10.79
CA GLU A 237 -21.22 -28.16 -11.76
C GLU A 237 -21.08 -29.65 -12.10
N ASN A 238 -21.78 -30.47 -11.31
CA ASN A 238 -22.38 -31.74 -11.73
C ASN A 238 -23.47 -32.11 -10.75
#